data_681c4e60f3a013d4d52f084ab31c7e78
#
_entry.id   681c4e60f3a013d4d52f084ab31c7e78
#
_cell.length_a   1.000
_cell.length_b   1.000
_cell.length_c   1.000
_cell.angle_alpha   90.00
_cell.angle_beta   90.00
_cell.angle_gamma   90.00
#
_symmetry.space_group_name_H-M   'P 1'
#
loop_
_entity.id
_entity.type
_entity.pdbx_description
1 polymer ?
#
loop_
_entity_poly.entity_id
_entity_poly.type
_entity_poly.pdbx_seq_one_letter_code
_entity_poly.pdbx_strand_id
1 'polypeptide(L)'
;MTIEATDRAKEFIAEHGGNVYVWSDDSGFDHASVERPDGEIEFVPTTADGFTFHQDASITAPDWWKIEFHHLPHHHVTATWDGGQFAPPGILGREL
;
A
#
# COMPACT_ATOMS: atom_id res chain seq x y z
N MET A 1 5.01 14.32 5.89
CA MET A 1 4.36 13.00 5.83
C MET A 1 5.29 11.95 6.40
N THR A 2 4.77 11.10 7.26
CA THR A 2 5.55 10.02 7.88
C THR A 2 5.07 8.67 7.36
N ILE A 3 6.00 7.82 6.96
CA ILE A 3 5.67 6.47 6.49
C ILE A 3 6.44 5.49 7.37
N GLU A 4 5.70 4.69 8.13
CA GLU A 4 6.28 3.69 9.02
C GLU A 4 5.94 2.29 8.50
N ALA A 5 6.87 1.36 8.65
CA ALA A 5 6.63 -0.04 8.28
C ALA A 5 7.19 -0.91 9.39
N THR A 6 6.49 -2.00 9.70
CA THR A 6 7.00 -2.97 10.64
C THR A 6 8.21 -3.67 10.03
N ASP A 7 9.08 -4.24 10.84
CA ASP A 7 10.26 -4.95 10.34
C ASP A 7 9.87 -6.08 9.40
N ARG A 8 8.81 -6.78 9.73
CA ARG A 8 8.31 -7.89 8.89
C ARG A 8 7.81 -7.39 7.54
N ALA A 9 7.13 -6.23 7.54
CA ALA A 9 6.68 -5.62 6.30
C ALA A 9 7.87 -5.20 5.43
N LYS A 10 8.91 -4.62 6.02
CA LYS A 10 10.10 -4.21 5.28
C LYS A 10 10.79 -5.41 4.61
N GLU A 11 10.89 -6.54 5.31
CA GLU A 11 11.46 -7.76 4.73
C GLU A 11 10.67 -8.21 3.51
N PHE A 12 9.35 -8.26 3.66
CA PHE A 12 8.47 -8.69 2.58
C PHE A 12 8.57 -7.74 1.37
N ILE A 13 8.59 -6.45 1.63
CA ILE A 13 8.73 -5.44 0.57
C ILE A 13 10.06 -5.61 -0.15
N ALA A 14 11.15 -5.81 0.58
CA ALA A 14 12.48 -5.99 -0.01
C ALA A 14 12.53 -7.23 -0.90
N GLU A 15 11.87 -8.31 -0.50
CA GLU A 15 11.80 -9.54 -1.28
C GLU A 15 11.03 -9.37 -2.58
N HIS A 16 10.22 -8.32 -2.68
CA HIS A 16 9.36 -8.07 -3.83
C HIS A 16 9.74 -6.81 -4.62
N GLY A 17 11.00 -6.40 -4.53
CA GLY A 17 11.52 -5.31 -5.34
C GLY A 17 11.66 -3.97 -4.65
N GLY A 18 11.26 -3.84 -3.39
CA GLY A 18 11.46 -2.62 -2.62
C GLY A 18 10.44 -1.52 -2.85
N ASN A 19 9.26 -1.85 -3.36
CA ASN A 19 8.22 -0.87 -3.67
C ASN A 19 6.89 -1.21 -3.02
N VAL A 20 6.15 -0.18 -2.61
CA VAL A 20 4.75 -0.31 -2.17
C VAL A 20 3.93 0.69 -2.96
N TYR A 21 2.78 0.26 -3.46
CA TYR A 21 1.87 1.10 -4.23
C TYR A 21 0.53 1.19 -3.52
N VAL A 22 -0.04 2.41 -3.43
CA VAL A 22 -1.39 2.63 -2.90
C VAL A 22 -2.18 3.41 -3.95
N TRP A 23 -3.40 2.94 -4.21
CA TRP A 23 -4.24 3.57 -5.22
C TRP A 23 -5.72 3.33 -4.93
N SER A 24 -6.59 4.12 -5.59
CA SER A 24 -8.04 3.92 -5.54
C SER A 24 -8.49 3.56 -6.95
N ASP A 25 -9.37 2.58 -7.07
CA ASP A 25 -9.90 2.17 -8.38
C ASP A 25 -11.12 3.03 -8.76
N ASP A 26 -11.64 2.79 -9.97
CA ASP A 26 -12.78 3.53 -10.49
C ASP A 26 -14.06 3.35 -9.67
N SER A 27 -14.13 2.28 -8.90
CA SER A 27 -15.28 1.99 -8.04
C SER A 27 -15.12 2.62 -6.65
N GLY A 28 -14.00 3.29 -6.40
CA GLY A 28 -13.73 3.93 -5.12
C GLY A 28 -13.15 3.02 -4.06
N PHE A 29 -12.74 1.81 -4.41
CA PHE A 29 -12.06 0.92 -3.47
C PHE A 29 -10.58 1.26 -3.38
N ASP A 30 -10.05 1.24 -2.16
CA ASP A 30 -8.67 1.55 -1.87
C ASP A 30 -7.81 0.30 -1.83
N HIS A 31 -6.68 0.34 -2.49
CA HIS A 31 -5.78 -0.82 -2.62
C HIS A 31 -4.35 -0.49 -2.25
N ALA A 32 -3.62 -1.51 -1.77
CA ALA A 32 -2.18 -1.42 -1.52
C ALA A 32 -1.54 -2.73 -1.98
N SER A 33 -0.34 -2.66 -2.57
CA SER A 33 0.36 -3.86 -3.03
C SER A 33 1.85 -3.59 -3.15
N VAL A 34 2.65 -4.66 -3.12
CA VAL A 34 4.09 -4.56 -3.44
C VAL A 34 4.33 -4.65 -4.94
N GLU A 35 3.29 -4.91 -5.72
CA GLU A 35 3.37 -4.96 -7.18
C GLU A 35 2.61 -3.78 -7.78
N ARG A 36 3.18 -3.21 -8.85
CA ARG A 36 2.52 -2.12 -9.55
C ARG A 36 1.26 -2.65 -10.24
N PRO A 37 0.10 -2.02 -10.01
CA PRO A 37 -1.14 -2.46 -10.67
C PRO A 37 -1.11 -2.16 -12.16
N ASP A 38 -1.90 -2.91 -12.93
CA ASP A 38 -2.09 -2.62 -14.35
C ASP A 38 -2.92 -1.35 -14.50
N GLY A 39 -2.73 -0.67 -15.63
CA GLY A 39 -3.48 0.54 -15.94
C GLY A 39 -2.62 1.78 -15.94
N GLU A 40 -3.25 2.91 -16.22
CA GLU A 40 -2.57 4.19 -16.36
C GLU A 40 -2.72 5.06 -15.11
N ILE A 41 -2.26 4.53 -13.98
CA ILE A 41 -2.31 5.27 -12.73
C ILE A 41 -1.02 6.08 -12.60
N GLU A 42 -1.16 7.36 -12.32
CA GLU A 42 -0.01 8.22 -12.06
C GLU A 42 0.34 8.11 -10.57
N PHE A 43 1.55 7.65 -10.29
CA PHE A 43 2.05 7.52 -8.93
C PHE A 43 3.07 8.59 -8.60
N VAL A 44 3.02 9.08 -7.38
CA VAL A 44 4.02 10.01 -6.84
C VAL A 44 4.89 9.23 -5.86
N PRO A 45 6.19 9.06 -6.16
CA PRO A 45 7.07 8.29 -5.28
C PRO A 45 7.58 9.11 -4.10
N THR A 46 7.72 8.45 -2.96
CA THR A 46 8.31 9.03 -1.76
C THR A 46 9.28 8.00 -1.18
N THR A 47 10.50 8.42 -0.89
CA THR A 47 11.46 7.53 -0.24
C THR A 47 11.07 7.35 1.21
N ALA A 48 10.94 6.10 1.62
CA ALA A 48 10.66 5.72 2.99
C ALA A 48 11.85 4.93 3.54
N ASP A 49 11.71 4.41 4.76
CA ASP A 49 12.78 3.69 5.43
C ASP A 49 13.06 2.34 4.76
N GLY A 50 13.95 2.34 3.79
CA GLY A 50 14.40 1.14 3.09
C GLY A 50 13.54 0.73 1.88
N PHE A 51 12.55 1.53 1.51
CA PHE A 51 11.70 1.23 0.35
C PHE A 51 11.15 2.51 -0.28
N THR A 52 10.51 2.37 -1.44
CA THR A 52 9.84 3.50 -2.10
C THR A 52 8.34 3.32 -1.99
N PHE A 53 7.67 4.35 -1.51
CA PHE A 53 6.21 4.38 -1.35
C PHE A 53 5.63 5.18 -2.52
N HIS A 54 4.79 4.53 -3.33
CA HIS A 54 4.18 5.15 -4.51
C HIS A 54 2.70 5.41 -4.22
N GLN A 55 2.31 6.66 -4.21
CA GLN A 55 0.94 7.06 -3.93
C GLN A 55 0.26 7.54 -5.21
N ASP A 56 -0.94 7.01 -5.46
CA ASP A 56 -1.78 7.48 -6.56
C ASP A 56 -1.99 8.99 -6.41
N ALA A 57 -1.68 9.73 -7.47
CA ALA A 57 -1.74 11.20 -7.46
C ALA A 57 -3.14 11.73 -7.16
N SER A 58 -4.18 10.93 -7.36
CA SER A 58 -5.55 11.35 -7.09
C SER A 58 -5.93 11.27 -5.61
N ILE A 59 -5.11 10.63 -4.79
CA ILE A 59 -5.37 10.49 -3.36
C ILE A 59 -4.83 11.70 -2.61
N THR A 60 -5.67 12.31 -1.76
CA THR A 60 -5.21 13.38 -0.87
C THR A 60 -4.30 12.75 0.19
N ALA A 61 -3.08 13.23 0.27
CA ALA A 61 -2.07 12.62 1.13
C ALA A 61 -2.42 12.79 2.62
N PRO A 62 -2.50 11.71 3.38
CA PRO A 62 -2.59 11.81 4.83
C PRO A 62 -1.24 12.19 5.43
N ASP A 63 -1.24 12.58 6.70
CA ASP A 63 -0.01 12.97 7.38
C ASP A 63 0.90 11.79 7.70
N TRP A 64 0.35 10.62 7.82
CA TRP A 64 1.14 9.43 8.11
C TRP A 64 0.50 8.17 7.54
N TRP A 65 1.37 7.16 7.33
CA TRP A 65 0.96 5.83 6.89
C TRP A 65 1.66 4.79 7.73
N LYS A 66 0.99 3.67 7.95
CA LYS A 66 1.61 2.52 8.60
C LYS A 66 1.46 1.31 7.70
N ILE A 67 2.58 0.67 7.36
CA ILE A 67 2.60 -0.50 6.49
C ILE A 67 2.80 -1.73 7.37
N GLU A 68 1.90 -2.71 7.23
CA GLU A 68 1.93 -3.92 8.03
C GLU A 68 1.89 -5.16 7.14
N PHE A 69 2.50 -6.24 7.63
CA PHE A 69 2.53 -7.51 6.94
C PHE A 69 1.45 -8.44 7.50
N HIS A 70 0.79 -9.20 6.63
CA HIS A 70 -0.25 -10.16 7.00
C HIS A 70 0.01 -11.50 6.34
N HIS A 71 -0.29 -12.59 7.05
CA HIS A 71 -0.15 -13.96 6.54
C HIS A 71 -1.40 -14.45 5.83
N LEU A 72 -2.55 -13.96 6.22
CA LEU A 72 -3.85 -14.48 5.77
C LEU A 72 -4.61 -13.43 5.00
N PRO A 73 -5.34 -13.80 3.96
CA PRO A 73 -5.50 -15.15 3.39
C PRO A 73 -4.26 -15.62 2.65
N HIS A 74 -3.34 -14.73 2.35
CA HIS A 74 -2.03 -15.00 1.76
C HIS A 74 -1.07 -13.89 2.20
N HIS A 75 0.21 -14.03 1.93
CA HIS A 75 1.19 -13.03 2.33
C HIS A 75 0.96 -11.73 1.56
N HIS A 76 0.78 -10.64 2.28
CA HIS A 76 0.54 -9.33 1.68
C HIS A 76 0.84 -8.22 2.67
N VAL A 77 0.83 -6.98 2.18
CA VAL A 77 0.95 -5.80 3.03
C VAL A 77 -0.33 -4.98 2.96
N THR A 78 -0.61 -4.25 4.04
CA THR A 78 -1.66 -3.25 4.06
C THR A 78 -1.04 -1.91 4.38
N ALA A 79 -1.69 -0.84 3.92
CA ALA A 79 -1.29 0.52 4.25
C ALA A 79 -2.45 1.16 5.02
N THR A 80 -2.20 1.52 6.27
CA THR A 80 -3.20 2.10 7.14
C THR A 80 -2.89 3.58 7.37
N TRP A 81 -3.94 4.39 7.40
CA TRP A 81 -3.83 5.80 7.73
C TRP A 81 -5.01 6.18 8.62
N ASP A 82 -5.04 7.43 9.08
CA ASP A 82 -6.03 7.88 10.07
C ASP A 82 -7.50 7.82 9.61
N GLY A 83 -7.78 7.53 8.40
CA GLY A 83 -9.16 7.43 7.89
C GLY A 83 -9.52 6.10 7.29
N GLY A 84 -8.59 5.14 7.25
CA GLY A 84 -8.90 3.88 6.62
C GLY A 84 -7.72 2.98 6.39
N GLN A 85 -7.96 1.91 5.65
CA GLN A 85 -6.95 0.91 5.36
C GLN A 85 -6.98 0.54 3.88
N PHE A 86 -5.82 0.49 3.27
CA PHE A 86 -5.64 0.04 1.89
C PHE A 86 -5.08 -1.38 1.91
N ALA A 87 -5.61 -2.27 1.09
CA ALA A 87 -5.20 -3.67 1.01
C ALA A 87 -5.17 -4.14 -0.45
N PRO A 88 -4.51 -5.28 -0.74
CA PRO A 88 -4.49 -5.80 -2.10
C PRO A 88 -5.90 -6.07 -2.64
N PRO A 89 -6.09 -6.02 -3.97
CA PRO A 89 -7.38 -6.34 -4.58
C PRO A 89 -7.86 -7.73 -4.17
N GLY A 90 -9.14 -7.85 -3.89
CA GLY A 90 -9.76 -9.11 -3.48
C GLY A 90 -9.78 -9.32 -1.98
N ILE A 91 -8.99 -8.58 -1.21
CA ILE A 91 -8.97 -8.71 0.25
C ILE A 91 -10.15 -7.97 0.87
N LEU A 92 -10.33 -6.69 0.51
CA LEU A 92 -11.39 -5.85 1.08
C LEU A 92 -12.78 -6.36 0.75
N GLY A 93 -13.00 -6.86 -0.46
CA GLY A 93 -14.30 -7.37 -0.86
C GLY A 93 -14.77 -8.57 -0.09
N ARG A 94 -13.93 -9.18 0.70
CA ARG A 94 -14.25 -10.39 1.46
C ARG A 94 -14.90 -10.08 2.80
N GLU A 95 -14.86 -8.85 3.20
CA GLU A 95 -15.41 -8.42 4.49
C GLU A 95 -16.89 -8.13 4.43
N LEU A 96 -17.45 -8.18 3.28
CA LEU A 96 -18.86 -7.82 3.05
C LEU A 96 -19.79 -9.03 3.14
#